data_d9ab7f6cdb4c5b17a081fb147acb50ff
#
_entry.id   d9ab7f6cdb4c5b17a081fb147acb50ff
#
_cell.length_a   1.000
_cell.length_b   1.000
_cell.length_c   1.000
_cell.angle_alpha   90.00
_cell.angle_beta   90.00
_cell.angle_gamma   90.00
#
_symmetry.space_group_name_H-M   'P 1'
#
loop_
_entity.id
_entity.type
_entity.pdbx_description
1 polymer ?
#
loop_
_entity_poly.entity_id
_entity_poly.type
_entity_poly.pdbx_seq_one_letter_code
_entity_poly.pdbx_strand_id
1 'polypeptide(L)'
;MLREGTHEDYLKMQQIRKGKNLESLLTDENWVIRALLAENRHFLDILVNDKDSGVRQYVAQYGTDKHLAILINDVDEIVRMHVAWRRYGLEKLIHDESEEVRWGVACEGYGLPILVNDVSPRVREKVAQKGYGLEILVHDKDYHVRCAVAEQGYGLDILVHDSNEWVLFVVIEQGYGFDILIHNDNPRIRADVVEHCKDAKYLEIALHDESSDVRVAVARRYYGLKILKNDENSYVASVAKEMLNKQILQSLCK
;
A
#
# COMPACT_ATOMS: atom_id res chain seq x y z
N MET A 1 -1.27 13.36 -15.76
CA MET A 1 -1.62 13.14 -17.17
C MET A 1 -0.61 13.92 -18.00
N LEU A 2 0.41 13.26 -18.55
CA LEU A 2 1.34 13.88 -19.50
C LEU A 2 0.52 14.30 -20.74
N ARG A 3 0.54 15.59 -21.08
CA ARG A 3 0.00 16.02 -22.37
C ARG A 3 0.73 15.23 -23.45
N GLU A 4 0.00 14.67 -24.41
CA GLU A 4 0.61 14.07 -25.61
C GLU A 4 1.61 15.07 -26.16
N GLY A 5 2.91 14.71 -26.10
CA GLY A 5 4.00 15.58 -26.52
C GLY A 5 3.87 15.88 -28.00
N THR A 6 4.05 17.13 -28.37
CA THR A 6 4.07 17.54 -29.77
C THR A 6 5.28 16.92 -30.50
N HIS A 7 5.27 16.87 -31.83
CA HIS A 7 6.45 16.48 -32.59
C HIS A 7 7.68 17.36 -32.24
N GLU A 8 7.44 18.63 -31.90
CA GLU A 8 8.47 19.54 -31.44
C GLU A 8 9.07 19.09 -30.09
N ASP A 9 8.24 18.68 -29.11
CA ASP A 9 8.73 18.15 -27.83
C ASP A 9 9.61 16.91 -28.04
N TYR A 10 9.21 16.01 -28.97
CA TYR A 10 10.02 14.86 -29.32
C TYR A 10 11.41 15.26 -29.87
N LEU A 11 11.49 16.27 -30.72
CA LEU A 11 12.76 16.78 -31.23
C LEU A 11 13.63 17.38 -30.11
N LYS A 12 13.03 18.13 -29.18
CA LYS A 12 13.71 18.67 -28.00
C LYS A 12 14.26 17.56 -27.11
N MET A 13 13.50 16.49 -26.88
CA MET A 13 13.96 15.30 -26.15
C MET A 13 15.16 14.63 -26.82
N GLN A 14 15.15 14.52 -28.16
CA GLN A 14 16.30 14.01 -28.91
C GLN A 14 17.52 14.92 -28.82
N GLN A 15 17.31 16.24 -28.79
CA GLN A 15 18.36 17.24 -28.58
C GLN A 15 19.02 17.07 -27.21
N ILE A 16 18.23 16.89 -26.14
CA ILE A 16 18.73 16.64 -24.79
C ILE A 16 19.59 15.38 -24.74
N ARG A 17 19.11 14.28 -25.30
CA ARG A 17 19.88 12.99 -25.38
C ARG A 17 21.19 13.13 -26.13
N LYS A 18 21.28 14.01 -27.11
CA LYS A 18 22.50 14.27 -27.87
C LYS A 18 23.44 15.29 -27.22
N GLY A 19 23.00 15.94 -26.17
CA GLY A 19 23.78 16.94 -25.42
C GLY A 19 24.15 18.20 -26.21
N LYS A 20 23.32 18.61 -27.20
CA LYS A 20 23.64 19.75 -28.10
C LYS A 20 22.63 20.87 -27.99
N ASN A 21 23.11 22.12 -27.97
CA ASN A 21 22.31 23.35 -27.96
C ASN A 21 21.26 23.38 -26.82
N LEU A 22 21.65 22.99 -25.63
CA LEU A 22 20.72 22.78 -24.51
C LEU A 22 20.30 24.08 -23.84
N GLU A 23 21.08 25.17 -23.98
CA GLU A 23 20.84 26.47 -23.34
C GLU A 23 19.48 27.06 -23.72
N SER A 24 19.05 26.87 -24.97
CA SER A 24 17.75 27.35 -25.45
C SER A 24 16.56 26.64 -24.79
N LEU A 25 16.76 25.46 -24.21
CA LEU A 25 15.73 24.67 -23.54
C LEU A 25 15.56 25.05 -22.07
N LEU A 26 16.46 25.82 -21.48
CA LEU A 26 16.35 26.30 -20.10
C LEU A 26 15.11 27.19 -19.85
N THR A 27 14.65 27.88 -20.88
CA THR A 27 13.49 28.77 -20.81
C THR A 27 12.26 28.20 -21.53
N ASP A 28 12.29 26.93 -21.89
CA ASP A 28 11.16 26.28 -22.54
C ASP A 28 9.89 26.40 -21.68
N GLU A 29 8.76 26.71 -22.30
CA GLU A 29 7.48 26.84 -21.59
C GLU A 29 7.03 25.52 -20.97
N ASN A 30 7.36 24.40 -21.65
CA ASN A 30 7.05 23.06 -21.16
C ASN A 30 8.03 22.68 -20.03
N TRP A 31 7.53 22.67 -18.80
CA TRP A 31 8.33 22.28 -17.62
C TRP A 31 8.94 20.88 -17.75
N VAL A 32 8.29 19.96 -18.49
CA VAL A 32 8.81 18.59 -18.71
C VAL A 32 10.14 18.63 -19.47
N ILE A 33 10.29 19.53 -20.43
CA ILE A 33 11.57 19.72 -21.17
C ILE A 33 12.67 20.18 -20.21
N ARG A 34 12.35 21.15 -19.32
CA ARG A 34 13.30 21.63 -18.31
C ARG A 34 13.62 20.55 -17.27
N ALA A 35 12.62 19.76 -16.85
CA ALA A 35 12.82 18.61 -15.96
C ALA A 35 13.73 17.54 -16.57
N LEU A 36 13.59 17.27 -17.88
CA LEU A 36 14.48 16.34 -18.61
C LEU A 36 15.93 16.83 -18.66
N LEU A 37 16.17 18.14 -18.68
CA LEU A 37 17.52 18.68 -18.52
C LEU A 37 18.10 18.29 -17.14
N ALA A 38 17.30 18.45 -16.07
CA ALA A 38 17.70 18.08 -14.71
C ALA A 38 17.94 16.56 -14.59
N GLU A 39 17.08 15.73 -15.16
CA GLU A 39 17.24 14.28 -15.21
C GLU A 39 18.56 13.87 -15.85
N ASN A 40 18.95 14.54 -16.94
CA ASN A 40 20.21 14.32 -17.61
C ASN A 40 21.39 15.09 -16.99
N ARG A 41 21.17 15.69 -15.80
CA ARG A 41 22.18 16.42 -15.02
C ARG A 41 22.75 17.65 -15.71
N HIS A 42 21.98 18.28 -16.60
CA HIS A 42 22.32 19.52 -17.24
C HIS A 42 21.75 20.70 -16.46
N PHE A 43 22.55 21.75 -16.27
CA PHE A 43 22.16 23.04 -15.71
C PHE A 43 21.53 22.97 -14.31
N LEU A 44 21.87 22.01 -13.49
CA LEU A 44 21.30 21.80 -12.16
C LEU A 44 21.43 23.04 -11.26
N ASP A 45 22.55 23.79 -11.37
CA ASP A 45 22.77 25.02 -10.61
C ASP A 45 21.80 26.15 -10.97
N ILE A 46 21.18 26.08 -12.16
CA ILE A 46 20.15 27.02 -12.59
C ILE A 46 18.77 26.47 -12.23
N LEU A 47 18.51 25.21 -12.58
CA LEU A 47 17.21 24.57 -12.43
C LEU A 47 16.81 24.29 -10.98
N VAL A 48 17.75 24.34 -10.04
CA VAL A 48 17.46 24.30 -8.59
C VAL A 48 16.53 25.42 -8.14
N ASN A 49 16.50 26.54 -8.89
CA ASN A 49 15.62 27.69 -8.64
C ASN A 49 14.50 27.82 -9.71
N ASP A 50 14.19 26.76 -10.44
CA ASP A 50 13.12 26.80 -11.44
C ASP A 50 11.77 27.17 -10.80
N LYS A 51 10.96 27.94 -11.52
CA LYS A 51 9.63 28.36 -11.07
C LYS A 51 8.68 27.17 -10.83
N ASP A 52 8.87 26.08 -11.55
CA ASP A 52 8.03 24.88 -11.48
C ASP A 52 8.61 23.88 -10.48
N SER A 53 7.80 23.46 -9.50
CA SER A 53 8.24 22.51 -8.48
C SER A 53 8.55 21.13 -9.08
N GLY A 54 7.88 20.73 -10.16
CA GLY A 54 8.20 19.49 -10.87
C GLY A 54 9.65 19.48 -11.37
N VAL A 55 10.17 20.60 -11.90
CA VAL A 55 11.58 20.71 -12.29
C VAL A 55 12.51 20.59 -11.08
N ARG A 56 12.17 21.30 -9.97
CA ARG A 56 12.96 21.22 -8.74
C ARG A 56 12.94 19.83 -8.10
N GLN A 57 11.84 19.06 -8.24
CA GLN A 57 11.77 17.66 -7.84
C GLN A 57 12.81 16.81 -8.58
N TYR A 58 12.95 17.01 -9.90
CA TYR A 58 13.99 16.34 -10.68
C TYR A 58 15.40 16.75 -10.25
N VAL A 59 15.60 18.05 -9.91
CA VAL A 59 16.88 18.49 -9.34
C VAL A 59 17.15 17.83 -7.98
N ALA A 60 16.13 17.67 -7.12
CA ALA A 60 16.28 16.93 -5.87
C ALA A 60 16.68 15.48 -6.12
N GLN A 61 16.08 14.84 -7.13
CA GLN A 61 16.34 13.45 -7.45
C GLN A 61 17.74 13.21 -8.08
N TYR A 62 18.20 14.07 -8.98
CA TYR A 62 19.40 13.85 -9.78
C TYR A 62 20.59 14.78 -9.43
N GLY A 63 20.36 15.77 -8.58
CA GLY A 63 21.35 16.73 -8.13
C GLY A 63 22.36 16.17 -7.13
N THR A 64 23.27 17.03 -6.71
CA THR A 64 24.29 16.75 -5.69
C THR A 64 23.91 17.42 -4.36
N ASP A 65 24.66 17.14 -3.30
CA ASP A 65 24.41 17.67 -1.96
C ASP A 65 24.29 19.20 -1.92
N LYS A 66 25.02 19.94 -2.77
CA LYS A 66 24.88 21.39 -2.86
C LYS A 66 23.47 21.85 -3.29
N HIS A 67 22.82 21.08 -4.18
CA HIS A 67 21.45 21.34 -4.61
C HIS A 67 20.45 20.93 -3.53
N LEU A 68 20.69 19.80 -2.85
CA LEU A 68 19.87 19.33 -1.75
C LEU A 68 19.90 20.29 -0.57
N ALA A 69 21.06 20.96 -0.31
CA ALA A 69 21.18 21.98 0.72
C ALA A 69 20.27 23.21 0.46
N ILE A 70 19.94 23.50 -0.79
CA ILE A 70 18.98 24.54 -1.16
C ILE A 70 17.55 23.98 -1.02
N LEU A 71 17.27 22.82 -1.63
CA LEU A 71 15.94 22.24 -1.77
C LEU A 71 15.37 21.66 -0.47
N ILE A 72 16.18 21.46 0.55
CA ILE A 72 15.70 21.08 1.90
C ILE A 72 14.80 22.16 2.54
N ASN A 73 14.82 23.37 2.00
CA ASN A 73 13.99 24.50 2.43
C ASN A 73 12.96 24.90 1.35
N ASP A 74 12.72 24.06 0.36
CA ASP A 74 11.79 24.35 -0.73
C ASP A 74 10.38 24.59 -0.19
N VAL A 75 9.65 25.51 -0.82
CA VAL A 75 8.26 25.80 -0.45
C VAL A 75 7.32 24.62 -0.75
N ASP A 76 7.67 23.81 -1.75
CA ASP A 76 6.90 22.63 -2.15
C ASP A 76 7.32 21.41 -1.31
N GLU A 77 6.36 20.82 -0.62
CA GLU A 77 6.57 19.66 0.25
C GLU A 77 7.07 18.42 -0.50
N ILE A 78 6.62 18.23 -1.76
CA ILE A 78 7.06 17.09 -2.57
C ILE A 78 8.54 17.24 -2.95
N VAL A 79 9.02 18.46 -3.16
CA VAL A 79 10.46 18.70 -3.36
C VAL A 79 11.24 18.31 -2.10
N ARG A 80 10.78 18.76 -0.90
CA ARG A 80 11.42 18.40 0.36
C ARG A 80 11.37 16.89 0.64
N MET A 81 10.25 16.23 0.28
CA MET A 81 10.13 14.78 0.38
C MET A 81 11.18 14.06 -0.52
N HIS A 82 11.41 14.54 -1.75
CA HIS A 82 12.48 14.01 -2.60
C HIS A 82 13.87 14.19 -1.99
N VAL A 83 14.12 15.29 -1.26
CA VAL A 83 15.36 15.48 -0.48
C VAL A 83 15.48 14.42 0.62
N ALA A 84 14.38 14.09 1.33
CA ALA A 84 14.36 13.01 2.31
C ALA A 84 14.72 11.65 1.68
N TRP A 85 14.18 11.32 0.51
CA TRP A 85 14.51 10.07 -0.21
C TRP A 85 15.96 10.00 -0.67
N ARG A 86 16.64 11.14 -0.79
CA ARG A 86 18.09 11.20 -1.01
C ARG A 86 18.88 11.09 0.30
N ARG A 87 18.20 10.86 1.43
CA ARG A 87 18.78 10.74 2.77
C ARG A 87 19.58 11.96 3.20
N TYR A 88 19.21 13.15 2.71
CA TYR A 88 19.88 14.39 3.02
C TYR A 88 19.09 15.18 4.07
N GLY A 89 19.75 15.61 5.16
CA GLY A 89 19.17 16.44 6.22
C GLY A 89 17.97 15.81 6.92
N LEU A 90 17.94 14.51 7.11
CA LEU A 90 16.83 13.78 7.72
C LEU A 90 16.56 14.22 9.16
N GLU A 91 17.59 14.66 9.88
CA GLU A 91 17.50 15.23 11.24
C GLU A 91 16.66 16.51 11.30
N LYS A 92 16.57 17.25 10.19
CA LYS A 92 15.70 18.42 10.04
C LYS A 92 14.32 17.98 9.55
N LEU A 93 14.26 17.16 8.49
CA LEU A 93 13.03 16.80 7.80
C LEU A 93 12.10 15.91 8.63
N ILE A 94 12.60 15.24 9.66
CA ILE A 94 11.78 14.48 10.61
C ILE A 94 10.79 15.38 11.39
N HIS A 95 11.07 16.69 11.47
CA HIS A 95 10.23 17.70 12.12
C HIS A 95 9.52 18.62 11.12
N ASP A 96 9.47 18.24 9.85
CA ASP A 96 8.79 19.03 8.82
C ASP A 96 7.30 19.19 9.14
N GLU A 97 6.74 20.34 8.81
CA GLU A 97 5.31 20.62 8.97
C GLU A 97 4.43 19.67 8.15
N SER A 98 4.89 19.25 6.95
CA SER A 98 4.19 18.36 6.07
C SER A 98 4.32 16.90 6.49
N GLU A 99 3.20 16.20 6.59
CA GLU A 99 3.19 14.75 6.82
C GLU A 99 3.83 13.97 5.67
N GLU A 100 3.75 14.46 4.42
CA GLU A 100 4.37 13.84 3.26
C GLU A 100 5.89 13.76 3.42
N VAL A 101 6.50 14.82 3.94
CA VAL A 101 7.94 14.88 4.18
C VAL A 101 8.33 13.92 5.31
N ARG A 102 7.60 13.96 6.45
CA ARG A 102 7.85 13.05 7.57
C ARG A 102 7.61 11.58 7.19
N TRP A 103 6.59 11.31 6.36
CA TRP A 103 6.38 10.00 5.76
C TRP A 103 7.57 9.57 4.90
N GLY A 104 8.11 10.49 4.08
CA GLY A 104 9.32 10.27 3.30
C GLY A 104 10.51 9.88 4.19
N VAL A 105 10.69 10.56 5.32
CA VAL A 105 11.73 10.24 6.32
C VAL A 105 11.51 8.84 6.92
N ALA A 106 10.26 8.47 7.26
CA ALA A 106 9.91 7.14 7.74
C ALA A 106 10.20 6.05 6.69
N CYS A 107 9.96 6.34 5.40
CA CYS A 107 10.30 5.44 4.29
C CYS A 107 11.80 5.08 4.27
N GLU A 108 12.67 6.03 4.62
CA GLU A 108 14.11 5.82 4.73
C GLU A 108 14.54 5.11 6.03
N GLY A 109 13.59 4.81 6.91
CA GLY A 109 13.85 4.16 8.20
C GLY A 109 14.58 5.06 9.20
N TYR A 110 14.55 6.37 9.00
CA TYR A 110 15.20 7.31 9.90
C TYR A 110 14.25 7.82 10.97
N GLY A 111 14.76 7.96 12.20
CA GLY A 111 14.04 8.59 13.31
C GLY A 111 12.75 7.88 13.73
N LEU A 112 12.62 6.57 13.49
CA LEU A 112 11.44 5.77 13.86
C LEU A 112 11.05 5.90 15.33
N PRO A 113 12.00 6.03 16.31
CA PRO A 113 11.66 6.28 17.71
C PRO A 113 10.89 7.59 17.96
N ILE A 114 11.02 8.57 17.07
CA ILE A 114 10.27 9.83 17.13
C ILE A 114 8.94 9.66 16.39
N LEU A 115 8.99 9.13 15.16
CA LEU A 115 7.86 9.03 14.25
C LEU A 115 6.81 7.99 14.68
N VAL A 116 7.12 7.08 15.58
CA VAL A 116 6.14 6.16 16.19
C VAL A 116 4.99 6.89 16.89
N ASN A 117 5.24 8.13 17.34
CA ASN A 117 4.24 9.01 17.98
C ASN A 117 3.79 10.17 17.07
N ASP A 118 4.02 10.07 15.76
CA ASP A 118 3.63 11.15 14.83
C ASP A 118 2.11 11.41 14.87
N VAL A 119 1.74 12.68 14.69
CA VAL A 119 0.32 13.08 14.67
C VAL A 119 -0.44 12.45 13.50
N SER A 120 0.23 12.21 12.36
CA SER A 120 -0.35 11.58 11.19
C SER A 120 -0.38 10.05 11.32
N PRO A 121 -1.54 9.42 11.19
CA PRO A 121 -1.63 7.95 11.16
C PRO A 121 -0.85 7.35 9.98
N ARG A 122 -0.76 8.05 8.87
CA ARG A 122 -0.01 7.60 7.68
C ARG A 122 1.49 7.48 7.96
N VAL A 123 2.04 8.38 8.76
CA VAL A 123 3.45 8.30 9.19
C VAL A 123 3.63 7.13 10.15
N ARG A 124 2.73 6.97 11.16
CA ARG A 124 2.78 5.85 12.11
C ARG A 124 2.58 4.49 11.42
N GLU A 125 1.67 4.42 10.45
CA GLU A 125 1.50 3.23 9.58
C GLU A 125 2.82 2.86 8.90
N LYS A 126 3.53 3.84 8.32
CA LYS A 126 4.84 3.59 7.72
C LYS A 126 5.87 3.10 8.74
N VAL A 127 5.84 3.60 9.98
CA VAL A 127 6.69 3.11 11.08
C VAL A 127 6.37 1.64 11.40
N ALA A 128 5.08 1.27 11.47
CA ALA A 128 4.65 -0.12 11.65
C ALA A 128 5.14 -1.02 10.52
N GLN A 129 4.98 -0.58 9.26
CA GLN A 129 5.48 -1.29 8.07
C GLN A 129 7.00 -1.49 8.07
N LYS A 130 7.75 -0.66 8.78
CA LYS A 130 9.19 -0.83 9.02
C LYS A 130 9.49 -1.79 10.19
N GLY A 131 8.48 -2.34 10.82
CA GLY A 131 8.63 -3.26 11.95
C GLY A 131 9.07 -2.60 13.25
N TYR A 132 8.88 -1.29 13.40
CA TYR A 132 9.31 -0.56 14.60
C TYR A 132 8.12 -0.15 15.47
N GLY A 133 8.29 -0.24 16.81
CA GLY A 133 7.33 0.22 17.81
C GLY A 133 6.00 -0.53 17.75
N LEU A 134 6.00 -1.78 17.32
CA LEU A 134 4.79 -2.60 17.13
C LEU A 134 4.04 -2.80 18.46
N GLU A 135 4.77 -2.84 19.58
CA GLU A 135 4.22 -2.93 20.94
C GLU A 135 3.39 -1.70 21.35
N ILE A 136 3.67 -0.55 20.73
CA ILE A 136 2.90 0.69 20.91
C ILE A 136 1.76 0.73 19.88
N LEU A 137 2.09 0.48 18.62
CA LEU A 137 1.20 0.66 17.48
C LEU A 137 0.10 -0.40 17.38
N VAL A 138 0.21 -1.54 18.06
CA VAL A 138 -0.86 -2.54 18.18
C VAL A 138 -2.13 -1.96 18.83
N HIS A 139 -1.99 -0.90 19.61
CA HIS A 139 -3.08 -0.16 20.27
C HIS A 139 -3.40 1.18 19.59
N ASP A 140 -2.89 1.42 18.37
CA ASP A 140 -3.13 2.70 17.71
C ASP A 140 -4.63 2.95 17.47
N LYS A 141 -5.03 4.20 17.61
CA LYS A 141 -6.43 4.62 17.36
C LYS A 141 -6.89 4.41 15.93
N ASP A 142 -5.95 4.47 14.96
CA ASP A 142 -6.22 4.32 13.54
C ASP A 142 -6.09 2.85 13.13
N TYR A 143 -7.10 2.32 12.46
CA TYR A 143 -7.12 0.91 12.08
C TYR A 143 -6.11 0.57 10.98
N HIS A 144 -5.72 1.51 10.10
CA HIS A 144 -4.68 1.26 9.10
C HIS A 144 -3.33 0.98 9.76
N VAL A 145 -3.03 1.70 10.86
CA VAL A 145 -1.82 1.45 11.65
C VAL A 145 -1.87 0.05 12.27
N ARG A 146 -3.03 -0.33 12.87
CA ARG A 146 -3.20 -1.68 13.44
C ARG A 146 -3.16 -2.78 12.36
N CYS A 147 -3.72 -2.53 11.16
CA CYS A 147 -3.55 -3.43 10.02
C CYS A 147 -2.07 -3.63 9.69
N ALA A 148 -1.31 -2.54 9.58
CA ALA A 148 0.12 -2.63 9.31
C ALA A 148 0.89 -3.41 10.41
N VAL A 149 0.47 -3.33 11.67
CA VAL A 149 1.01 -4.15 12.76
C VAL A 149 0.65 -5.64 12.55
N ALA A 150 -0.61 -5.94 12.20
CA ALA A 150 -1.04 -7.32 11.92
C ALA A 150 -0.28 -7.93 10.72
N GLU A 151 -0.04 -7.14 9.67
CA GLU A 151 0.77 -7.54 8.50
C GLU A 151 2.20 -7.95 8.88
N GLN A 152 2.75 -7.39 9.96
CA GLN A 152 4.05 -7.81 10.51
C GLN A 152 3.94 -9.09 11.37
N GLY A 153 2.75 -9.66 11.52
CA GLY A 153 2.51 -10.83 12.37
C GLY A 153 2.63 -10.55 13.87
N TYR A 154 2.56 -9.28 14.28
CA TYR A 154 2.71 -8.89 15.68
C TYR A 154 1.36 -8.66 16.36
N GLY A 155 1.24 -9.07 17.64
CA GLY A 155 0.08 -8.78 18.47
C GLY A 155 -1.24 -9.37 17.94
N LEU A 156 -1.18 -10.46 17.18
CA LEU A 156 -2.37 -11.11 16.59
C LEU A 156 -3.33 -11.61 17.67
N ASP A 157 -2.84 -11.98 18.84
CA ASP A 157 -3.62 -12.36 20.02
C ASP A 157 -4.44 -11.19 20.60
N ILE A 158 -3.99 -9.96 20.40
CA ILE A 158 -4.71 -8.73 20.72
C ILE A 158 -5.67 -8.36 19.60
N LEU A 159 -5.15 -8.34 18.36
CA LEU A 159 -5.86 -7.85 17.19
C LEU A 159 -6.99 -8.78 16.72
N VAL A 160 -7.01 -10.04 17.11
CA VAL A 160 -8.13 -10.97 16.90
C VAL A 160 -9.45 -10.50 17.54
N HIS A 161 -9.36 -9.58 18.50
CA HIS A 161 -10.50 -8.95 19.17
C HIS A 161 -10.76 -7.50 18.71
N ASP A 162 -10.14 -7.08 17.60
CA ASP A 162 -10.31 -5.72 17.11
C ASP A 162 -11.76 -5.45 16.67
N SER A 163 -12.24 -4.24 16.94
CA SER A 163 -13.58 -3.81 16.53
C SER A 163 -13.71 -3.51 15.04
N ASN A 164 -12.59 -3.33 14.34
CA ASN A 164 -12.57 -3.00 12.92
C ASN A 164 -12.41 -4.28 12.07
N GLU A 165 -13.35 -4.51 11.14
CA GLU A 165 -13.35 -5.71 10.30
C GLU A 165 -12.10 -5.84 9.42
N TRP A 166 -11.51 -4.72 8.96
CA TRP A 166 -10.30 -4.77 8.14
C TRP A 166 -9.09 -5.32 8.90
N VAL A 167 -8.97 -5.00 10.19
CA VAL A 167 -7.94 -5.60 11.05
C VAL A 167 -8.15 -7.11 11.19
N LEU A 168 -9.41 -7.54 11.39
CA LEU A 168 -9.73 -8.97 11.49
C LEU A 168 -9.44 -9.73 10.20
N PHE A 169 -9.70 -9.13 9.03
CA PHE A 169 -9.32 -9.72 7.75
C PHE A 169 -7.82 -9.95 7.66
N VAL A 170 -7.01 -8.94 8.04
CA VAL A 170 -5.56 -9.12 8.04
C VAL A 170 -5.13 -10.21 9.03
N VAL A 171 -5.72 -10.29 10.22
CA VAL A 171 -5.44 -11.37 11.19
C VAL A 171 -5.74 -12.75 10.59
N ILE A 172 -6.86 -12.90 9.86
CA ILE A 172 -7.22 -14.13 9.15
C ILE A 172 -6.20 -14.47 8.07
N GLU A 173 -5.78 -13.49 7.26
CA GLU A 173 -4.75 -13.66 6.23
C GLU A 173 -3.41 -14.13 6.81
N GLN A 174 -3.07 -13.69 8.04
CA GLN A 174 -1.90 -14.18 8.78
C GLN A 174 -2.09 -15.62 9.31
N GLY A 175 -3.26 -16.22 9.10
CA GLY A 175 -3.55 -17.59 9.54
C GLY A 175 -3.81 -17.72 11.04
N TYR A 176 -4.25 -16.65 11.70
CA TYR A 176 -4.45 -16.60 13.14
C TYR A 176 -5.93 -16.46 13.53
N GLY A 177 -6.30 -16.97 14.70
CA GLY A 177 -7.57 -16.66 15.37
C GLY A 177 -8.80 -17.36 14.78
N PHE A 178 -8.66 -18.38 13.93
CA PHE A 178 -9.79 -19.08 13.30
C PHE A 178 -10.79 -19.67 14.30
N ASP A 179 -10.30 -20.17 15.45
CA ASP A 179 -11.15 -20.72 16.52
C ASP A 179 -12.07 -19.66 17.14
N ILE A 180 -11.65 -18.41 17.14
CA ILE A 180 -12.40 -17.26 17.66
C ILE A 180 -13.29 -16.70 16.55
N LEU A 181 -12.69 -16.41 15.39
CA LEU A 181 -13.33 -15.63 14.32
C LEU A 181 -14.39 -16.43 13.55
N ILE A 182 -14.38 -17.77 13.59
CA ILE A 182 -15.44 -18.59 13.04
C ILE A 182 -16.79 -18.39 13.77
N HIS A 183 -16.76 -17.79 14.96
CA HIS A 183 -17.94 -17.48 15.77
C HIS A 183 -18.22 -15.97 15.81
N ASN A 184 -17.57 -15.17 14.97
CA ASN A 184 -17.77 -13.72 14.94
C ASN A 184 -19.21 -13.37 14.50
N ASP A 185 -19.80 -12.31 15.07
CA ASP A 185 -21.15 -11.86 14.74
C ASP A 185 -21.29 -11.45 13.27
N ASN A 186 -20.21 -10.94 12.66
CA ASN A 186 -20.20 -10.54 11.25
C ASN A 186 -20.01 -11.77 10.33
N PRO A 187 -21.00 -12.12 9.51
CA PRO A 187 -20.89 -13.27 8.60
C PRO A 187 -19.78 -13.14 7.56
N ARG A 188 -19.34 -11.90 7.24
CA ARG A 188 -18.20 -11.69 6.33
C ARG A 188 -16.90 -12.24 6.94
N ILE A 189 -16.70 -12.00 8.24
CA ILE A 189 -15.53 -12.50 8.97
C ILE A 189 -15.58 -14.03 9.01
N ARG A 190 -16.74 -14.63 9.32
CA ARG A 190 -16.90 -16.10 9.31
C ARG A 190 -16.64 -16.72 7.93
N ALA A 191 -17.14 -16.06 6.86
CA ALA A 191 -16.90 -16.48 5.49
C ALA A 191 -15.41 -16.40 5.13
N ASP A 192 -14.72 -15.35 5.56
CA ASP A 192 -13.29 -15.15 5.32
C ASP A 192 -12.46 -16.24 6.04
N VAL A 193 -12.83 -16.63 7.27
CA VAL A 193 -12.24 -17.80 7.94
C VAL A 193 -12.39 -19.06 7.08
N VAL A 194 -13.58 -19.29 6.52
CA VAL A 194 -13.84 -20.44 5.64
C VAL A 194 -12.93 -20.41 4.41
N GLU A 195 -12.68 -19.23 3.83
CA GLU A 195 -11.84 -19.08 2.65
C GLU A 195 -10.36 -19.38 2.93
N HIS A 196 -9.86 -19.02 4.11
CA HIS A 196 -8.44 -19.09 4.47
C HIS A 196 -8.07 -20.32 5.33
N CYS A 197 -9.01 -20.93 6.05
CA CYS A 197 -8.71 -22.06 6.91
C CYS A 197 -8.23 -23.29 6.12
N LYS A 198 -7.30 -24.05 6.72
CA LYS A 198 -6.82 -25.32 6.17
C LYS A 198 -7.47 -26.53 6.86
N ASP A 199 -7.91 -26.36 8.10
CA ASP A 199 -8.50 -27.42 8.90
C ASP A 199 -10.00 -27.58 8.60
N ALA A 200 -10.40 -28.79 8.24
CA ALA A 200 -11.78 -29.13 7.91
C ALA A 200 -12.77 -28.89 9.08
N LYS A 201 -12.30 -28.83 10.33
CA LYS A 201 -13.16 -28.53 11.49
C LYS A 201 -13.91 -27.20 11.35
N TYR A 202 -13.29 -26.18 10.75
CA TYR A 202 -13.94 -24.89 10.54
C TYR A 202 -14.97 -24.94 9.41
N LEU A 203 -14.71 -25.75 8.37
CA LEU A 203 -15.67 -26.01 7.31
C LEU A 203 -16.90 -26.75 7.83
N GLU A 204 -16.70 -27.68 8.76
CA GLU A 204 -17.81 -28.41 9.40
C GLU A 204 -18.69 -27.46 10.26
N ILE A 205 -18.09 -26.57 11.04
CA ILE A 205 -18.81 -25.54 11.79
C ILE A 205 -19.62 -24.66 10.83
N ALA A 206 -19.00 -24.16 9.78
CA ALA A 206 -19.58 -23.22 8.82
C ALA A 206 -20.62 -23.89 7.88
N LEU A 207 -20.61 -25.21 7.73
CA LEU A 207 -21.55 -25.96 6.90
C LEU A 207 -23.02 -25.68 7.29
N HIS A 208 -23.28 -25.43 8.56
CA HIS A 208 -24.60 -25.17 9.15
C HIS A 208 -24.76 -23.72 9.61
N ASP A 209 -23.95 -22.81 9.11
CA ASP A 209 -24.02 -21.39 9.48
C ASP A 209 -25.39 -20.79 9.12
N GLU A 210 -25.90 -19.90 9.96
CA GLU A 210 -27.15 -19.17 9.73
C GLU A 210 -27.11 -18.33 8.46
N SER A 211 -25.92 -17.79 8.09
CA SER A 211 -25.72 -16.98 6.90
C SER A 211 -25.55 -17.83 5.65
N SER A 212 -26.36 -17.57 4.64
CA SER A 212 -26.21 -18.16 3.31
C SER A 212 -24.85 -17.86 2.68
N ASP A 213 -24.26 -16.70 2.94
CA ASP A 213 -22.98 -16.30 2.37
C ASP A 213 -21.84 -17.18 2.91
N VAL A 214 -21.88 -17.52 4.19
CA VAL A 214 -20.92 -18.44 4.82
C VAL A 214 -21.08 -19.85 4.23
N ARG A 215 -22.33 -20.35 4.09
CA ARG A 215 -22.58 -21.66 3.47
C ARG A 215 -22.15 -21.70 1.99
N VAL A 216 -22.28 -20.56 1.25
CA VAL A 216 -21.74 -20.43 -0.11
C VAL A 216 -20.21 -20.53 -0.12
N ALA A 217 -19.53 -19.89 0.83
CA ALA A 217 -18.08 -20.01 0.96
C ALA A 217 -17.65 -21.48 1.20
N VAL A 218 -18.37 -22.22 2.06
CA VAL A 218 -18.14 -23.67 2.27
C VAL A 218 -18.31 -24.46 0.97
N ALA A 219 -19.38 -24.21 0.19
CA ALA A 219 -19.59 -24.88 -1.10
C ALA A 219 -18.46 -24.61 -2.10
N ARG A 220 -17.96 -23.36 -2.15
CA ARG A 220 -16.81 -22.98 -3.01
C ARG A 220 -15.51 -23.69 -2.61
N ARG A 221 -15.37 -24.08 -1.36
CA ARG A 221 -14.26 -24.92 -0.87
C ARG A 221 -14.46 -26.43 -1.16
N TYR A 222 -15.47 -26.79 -1.97
CA TYR A 222 -15.82 -28.18 -2.31
C TYR A 222 -16.13 -29.03 -1.07
N TYR A 223 -16.59 -28.42 0.02
CA TYR A 223 -16.94 -29.13 1.25
C TYR A 223 -18.45 -29.22 1.41
N GLY A 224 -18.93 -30.34 1.99
CA GLY A 224 -20.34 -30.56 2.30
C GLY A 224 -21.32 -30.51 1.12
N LEU A 225 -20.85 -30.60 -0.14
CA LEU A 225 -21.66 -30.40 -1.35
C LEU A 225 -22.91 -31.30 -1.43
N LYS A 226 -22.83 -32.53 -0.89
CA LYS A 226 -23.98 -33.46 -0.87
C LYS A 226 -25.11 -33.00 0.05
N ILE A 227 -24.79 -32.19 1.07
CA ILE A 227 -25.71 -31.55 1.99
C ILE A 227 -26.23 -30.25 1.34
N LEU A 228 -25.32 -29.35 0.98
CA LEU A 228 -25.62 -28.00 0.48
C LEU A 228 -26.40 -27.99 -0.85
N LYS A 229 -26.32 -29.03 -1.69
CA LYS A 229 -27.14 -29.11 -2.91
C LYS A 229 -28.66 -29.10 -2.64
N ASN A 230 -29.07 -29.39 -1.39
CA ASN A 230 -30.46 -29.39 -0.91
C ASN A 230 -30.71 -28.25 0.11
N ASP A 231 -29.84 -27.25 0.16
CA ASP A 231 -29.99 -26.10 1.05
C ASP A 231 -31.31 -25.36 0.82
N GLU A 232 -31.92 -24.88 1.88
CA GLU A 232 -33.15 -24.07 1.83
C GLU A 232 -33.00 -22.80 1.00
N ASN A 233 -31.80 -22.22 0.99
CA ASN A 233 -31.48 -21.09 0.14
C ASN A 233 -31.12 -21.59 -1.27
N SER A 234 -31.94 -21.19 -2.25
CA SER A 234 -31.78 -21.62 -3.64
C SER A 234 -30.44 -21.26 -4.28
N TYR A 235 -29.83 -20.16 -3.86
CA TYR A 235 -28.50 -19.75 -4.33
C TYR A 235 -27.40 -20.65 -3.80
N VAL A 236 -27.41 -20.99 -2.51
CA VAL A 236 -26.48 -21.96 -1.92
C VAL A 236 -26.61 -23.31 -2.63
N ALA A 237 -27.85 -23.79 -2.81
CA ALA A 237 -28.11 -25.06 -3.50
C ALA A 237 -27.60 -25.04 -4.96
N SER A 238 -27.76 -23.93 -5.66
CA SER A 238 -27.26 -23.75 -7.04
C SER A 238 -25.74 -23.81 -7.10
N VAL A 239 -25.05 -23.07 -6.22
CA VAL A 239 -23.57 -23.07 -6.14
C VAL A 239 -23.05 -24.46 -5.80
N ALA A 240 -23.65 -25.12 -4.83
CA ALA A 240 -23.24 -26.50 -4.46
C ALA A 240 -23.38 -27.50 -5.60
N LYS A 241 -24.46 -27.43 -6.39
CA LYS A 241 -24.65 -28.25 -7.59
C LYS A 241 -23.60 -27.95 -8.66
N GLU A 242 -23.29 -26.68 -8.88
CA GLU A 242 -22.24 -26.29 -9.82
C GLU A 242 -20.87 -26.84 -9.40
N MET A 243 -20.50 -26.67 -8.13
CA MET A 243 -19.22 -27.18 -7.60
C MET A 243 -19.15 -28.72 -7.65
N LEU A 244 -20.26 -29.40 -7.37
CA LEU A 244 -20.33 -30.86 -7.49
C LEU A 244 -20.08 -31.32 -8.93
N ASN A 245 -20.68 -30.69 -9.92
CA ASN A 245 -20.46 -30.97 -11.33
C ASN A 245 -19.00 -30.73 -11.74
N LYS A 246 -18.39 -29.64 -11.30
CA LYS A 246 -16.97 -29.35 -11.54
C LYS A 246 -16.06 -30.44 -10.94
N GLN A 247 -16.36 -30.91 -9.73
CA GLN A 247 -15.61 -31.99 -9.07
C GLN A 247 -15.69 -33.30 -9.84
N ILE A 248 -16.89 -33.66 -10.35
CA ILE A 248 -17.10 -34.85 -11.17
C ILE A 248 -16.29 -34.77 -12.47
N LEU A 249 -16.37 -33.63 -13.20
CA LEU A 249 -15.62 -33.42 -14.44
C LEU A 249 -14.10 -33.52 -14.23
N GLN A 250 -13.58 -32.97 -13.15
CA GLN A 250 -12.16 -33.06 -12.80
C GLN A 250 -11.72 -34.50 -12.47
N SER A 251 -12.62 -35.31 -11.93
CA SER A 251 -12.32 -36.75 -11.65
C SER A 251 -12.32 -37.63 -12.91
N LEU A 252 -13.04 -37.22 -13.97
CA LEU A 252 -13.09 -37.96 -15.26
C LEU A 252 -11.90 -37.64 -16.18
N CYS A 253 -11.19 -36.53 -15.93
CA CYS A 253 -10.03 -36.11 -16.69
C CYS A 253 -8.68 -36.59 -16.12
N LYS A 254 -8.69 -37.33 -15.03
CA LYS A 254 -7.51 -38.00 -14.40
C LYS A 254 -7.52 -39.48 -14.70
#